data_cd4bcbc2f9e3814925440292ffe7da19
#
_entry.id   cd4bcbc2f9e3814925440292ffe7da19
#
_cell.length_a   1.000
_cell.length_b   1.000
_cell.length_c   1.000
_cell.angle_alpha   90.00
_cell.angle_beta   90.00
_cell.angle_gamma   90.00
#
_symmetry.space_group_name_H-M   'P 1'
#
loop_
_entity.id
_entity.type
_entity.pdbx_description
1 polymer ?
#
loop_
_entity_poly.entity_id
_entity_poly.type
_entity_poly.pdbx_seq_one_letter_code
_entity_poly.pdbx_strand_id
1 'polypeptide(L)'
;MKIAVITDQHLDARKGNPAFWEFFQQFYDNIFFPTLEKEGVETIIDCGDTFDNRKTIDFNTYNRITDNYFSRLKDYNVHMILGNHCTYYKNTNKINSPELLLDKYDNINVYAEAEEIKLGSKTFLMLPWINKENKENVFKILETSNADILCGHLELAGFEMTPGLMMDHGMDRNLFHRFNRVWSGHYHHKSKHGNIQ
;
A
#
# COMPACT_ATOMS: atom_id res chain seq x y z
N MET A 1 16.23 -9.63 -9.13
CA MET A 1 14.87 -9.07 -9.30
C MET A 1 14.85 -7.68 -8.71
N LYS A 2 14.30 -6.71 -9.41
CA LYS A 2 14.03 -5.36 -8.91
C LYS A 2 12.53 -5.23 -8.64
N ILE A 3 12.17 -4.60 -7.52
CA ILE A 3 10.79 -4.38 -7.11
C ILE A 3 10.60 -2.86 -6.93
N ALA A 4 9.53 -2.32 -7.47
CA ALA A 4 9.10 -0.98 -7.12
C ALA A 4 8.15 -1.05 -5.92
N VAL A 5 8.29 -0.10 -5.01
CA VAL A 5 7.36 0.06 -3.88
C VAL A 5 6.70 1.42 -3.99
N ILE A 6 5.38 1.44 -3.92
CA ILE A 6 4.56 2.65 -3.93
C ILE A 6 3.54 2.56 -2.80
N THR A 7 3.04 3.68 -2.34
CA THR A 7 2.05 3.73 -1.26
C THR A 7 1.28 5.05 -1.29
N ASP A 8 0.15 5.10 -0.59
CA ASP A 8 -0.63 6.32 -0.32
C ASP A 8 -0.94 7.13 -1.59
N GLN A 9 -1.36 6.43 -2.64
CA GLN A 9 -1.61 7.05 -3.94
C GLN A 9 -2.88 7.90 -3.94
N HIS A 10 -3.92 7.50 -3.18
CA HIS A 10 -5.17 8.24 -3.08
C HIS A 10 -5.71 8.72 -4.44
N LEU A 11 -5.83 7.80 -5.41
CA LEU A 11 -6.10 8.09 -6.81
C LEU A 11 -7.38 8.90 -7.07
N ASP A 12 -8.37 8.80 -6.18
CA ASP A 12 -9.61 9.58 -6.20
C ASP A 12 -9.61 10.75 -5.19
N ALA A 13 -8.43 11.22 -4.79
CA ALA A 13 -8.26 12.30 -3.81
C ALA A 13 -9.12 13.53 -4.13
N ARG A 14 -9.62 14.17 -3.07
CA ARG A 14 -10.49 15.34 -3.18
C ARG A 14 -11.73 15.09 -4.04
N LYS A 15 -12.34 13.90 -3.93
CA LYS A 15 -13.52 13.47 -4.72
C LYS A 15 -13.22 13.43 -6.23
N GLY A 16 -12.03 13.00 -6.60
CA GLY A 16 -11.62 12.89 -7.99
C GLY A 16 -11.37 14.23 -8.69
N ASN A 17 -10.96 15.26 -7.95
CA ASN A 17 -10.69 16.58 -8.50
C ASN A 17 -9.69 16.49 -9.66
N PRO A 18 -10.04 17.00 -10.87
CA PRO A 18 -9.17 16.91 -12.06
C PRO A 18 -7.78 17.52 -11.88
N ALA A 19 -7.66 18.64 -11.15
CA ALA A 19 -6.36 19.28 -10.94
C ALA A 19 -5.41 18.42 -10.09
N PHE A 20 -5.94 17.67 -9.11
CA PHE A 20 -5.15 16.70 -8.35
C PHE A 20 -4.74 15.52 -9.23
N TRP A 21 -5.64 15.03 -10.06
CA TRP A 21 -5.35 13.96 -10.99
C TRP A 21 -4.25 14.35 -11.99
N GLU A 22 -4.34 15.54 -12.60
CA GLU A 22 -3.32 16.03 -13.53
C GLU A 22 -1.93 16.06 -12.90
N PHE A 23 -1.84 16.44 -11.61
CA PHE A 23 -0.58 16.42 -10.87
C PHE A 23 -0.06 14.97 -10.69
N PHE A 24 -0.91 14.04 -10.29
CA PHE A 24 -0.54 12.63 -10.16
C PHE A 24 -0.18 12.01 -11.51
N GLN A 25 -0.92 12.34 -12.57
CA GLN A 25 -0.65 11.85 -13.91
C GLN A 25 0.74 12.27 -14.39
N GLN A 26 1.16 13.51 -14.12
CA GLN A 26 2.53 13.96 -14.45
C GLN A 26 3.60 13.09 -13.75
N PHE A 27 3.37 12.70 -12.51
CA PHE A 27 4.27 11.78 -11.81
C PHE A 27 4.30 10.40 -12.49
N TYR A 28 3.14 9.83 -12.81
CA TYR A 28 3.08 8.54 -13.49
C TYR A 28 3.72 8.58 -14.87
N ASP A 29 3.43 9.60 -15.66
CA ASP A 29 3.90 9.72 -17.04
C ASP A 29 5.39 10.04 -17.15
N ASN A 30 5.91 10.89 -16.28
CA ASN A 30 7.26 11.41 -16.40
C ASN A 30 8.27 10.72 -15.47
N ILE A 31 7.82 10.07 -14.40
CA ILE A 31 8.72 9.52 -13.37
C ILE A 31 8.46 8.03 -13.17
N PHE A 32 7.26 7.64 -12.75
CA PHE A 32 6.99 6.29 -12.28
C PHE A 32 7.17 5.25 -13.39
N PHE A 33 6.33 5.25 -14.42
CA PHE A 33 6.41 4.26 -15.49
C PHE A 33 7.72 4.30 -16.27
N PRO A 34 8.26 5.49 -16.66
CA PRO A 34 9.57 5.53 -17.31
C PRO A 34 10.71 4.95 -16.46
N THR A 35 10.61 5.10 -15.12
CA THR A 35 11.60 4.51 -14.22
C THR A 35 11.47 3.00 -14.17
N LEU A 36 10.24 2.45 -14.09
CA LEU A 36 10.00 1.01 -14.12
C LEU A 36 10.58 0.38 -15.38
N GLU A 37 10.31 0.96 -16.54
CA GLU A 37 10.81 0.51 -17.84
C GLU A 37 12.35 0.57 -17.89
N LYS A 38 12.93 1.72 -17.58
CA LYS A 38 14.40 1.93 -17.57
C LYS A 38 15.12 0.95 -16.67
N GLU A 39 14.57 0.68 -15.49
CA GLU A 39 15.17 -0.21 -14.49
C GLU A 39 14.84 -1.69 -14.72
N GLY A 40 13.96 -2.01 -15.66
CA GLY A 40 13.49 -3.39 -15.91
C GLY A 40 12.77 -3.97 -14.70
N VAL A 41 11.88 -3.20 -14.11
CA VAL A 41 11.04 -3.64 -12.99
C VAL A 41 9.86 -4.44 -13.53
N GLU A 42 9.61 -5.61 -12.98
CA GLU A 42 8.49 -6.49 -13.35
C GLU A 42 7.47 -6.65 -12.21
N THR A 43 7.84 -6.26 -11.01
CA THR A 43 7.01 -6.43 -9.80
C THR A 43 6.83 -5.11 -9.06
N ILE A 44 5.59 -4.80 -8.72
CA ILE A 44 5.22 -3.62 -7.95
C ILE A 44 4.57 -4.07 -6.64
N ILE A 45 4.98 -3.47 -5.53
CA ILE A 45 4.31 -3.61 -4.23
C ILE A 45 3.65 -2.28 -3.90
N ASP A 46 2.34 -2.30 -3.70
CA ASP A 46 1.55 -1.17 -3.21
C ASP A 46 1.25 -1.37 -1.73
N CYS A 47 1.81 -0.49 -0.90
CA CYS A 47 1.68 -0.55 0.55
C CYS A 47 0.41 0.14 1.10
N GLY A 48 -0.65 0.18 0.30
CA GLY A 48 -1.99 0.58 0.73
C GLY A 48 -2.36 2.03 0.42
N ASP A 49 -3.61 2.34 0.73
CA ASP A 49 -4.25 3.62 0.44
C ASP A 49 -4.17 4.03 -1.04
N THR A 50 -4.41 3.05 -1.91
CA THR A 50 -4.55 3.26 -3.36
C THR A 50 -5.72 4.18 -3.69
N PHE A 51 -6.84 4.05 -2.96
CA PHE A 51 -8.03 4.90 -3.04
C PHE A 51 -8.17 5.75 -1.78
N ASP A 52 -8.74 6.96 -1.94
CA ASP A 52 -8.94 7.93 -0.84
C ASP A 52 -10.26 7.74 -0.11
N ASN A 53 -11.33 7.40 -0.84
CA ASN A 53 -12.67 7.36 -0.27
C ASN A 53 -13.11 5.93 0.04
N ARG A 54 -13.46 5.69 1.32
CA ARG A 54 -13.89 4.38 1.83
C ARG A 54 -15.18 3.84 1.23
N LYS A 55 -16.09 4.71 0.78
CA LYS A 55 -17.49 4.35 0.55
C LYS A 55 -17.98 4.57 -0.88
N THR A 56 -17.36 5.48 -1.59
CA THR A 56 -17.85 5.90 -2.91
C THR A 56 -16.72 6.26 -3.83
N ILE A 57 -16.89 5.99 -5.11
CA ILE A 57 -16.04 6.54 -6.17
C ILE A 57 -16.98 7.06 -7.27
N ASP A 58 -16.65 8.23 -7.79
CA ASP A 58 -17.32 8.77 -8.97
C ASP A 58 -16.94 7.97 -10.21
N PHE A 59 -17.93 7.61 -11.04
CA PHE A 59 -17.71 6.75 -12.21
C PHE A 59 -16.75 7.37 -13.24
N ASN A 60 -16.81 8.67 -13.46
CA ASN A 60 -15.88 9.34 -14.38
C ASN A 60 -14.45 9.32 -13.82
N THR A 61 -14.30 9.53 -12.52
CA THR A 61 -13.03 9.40 -11.83
C THR A 61 -12.48 7.99 -11.93
N TYR A 62 -13.30 6.98 -11.67
CA TYR A 62 -12.88 5.57 -11.78
C TYR A 62 -12.47 5.20 -13.21
N ASN A 63 -13.25 5.63 -14.22
CA ASN A 63 -12.89 5.39 -15.62
C ASN A 63 -11.55 6.02 -15.97
N ARG A 64 -11.34 7.27 -15.59
CA ARG A 64 -10.08 7.99 -15.80
C ARG A 64 -8.88 7.28 -15.16
N ILE A 65 -9.01 6.82 -13.91
CA ILE A 65 -7.97 6.05 -13.20
C ILE A 65 -7.71 4.73 -13.92
N THR A 66 -8.76 4.05 -14.34
CA THR A 66 -8.68 2.80 -15.10
C THR A 66 -7.88 2.98 -16.39
N ASP A 67 -8.24 3.99 -17.19
CA ASP A 67 -7.63 4.22 -18.50
C ASP A 67 -6.17 4.69 -18.42
N ASN A 68 -5.83 5.49 -17.41
CA ASN A 68 -4.52 6.15 -17.35
C ASN A 68 -3.54 5.52 -16.35
N TYR A 69 -4.01 4.70 -15.41
CA TYR A 69 -3.14 4.05 -14.44
C TYR A 69 -3.26 2.52 -14.48
N PHE A 70 -4.41 1.94 -14.16
CA PHE A 70 -4.53 0.49 -14.07
C PHE A 70 -4.30 -0.23 -15.40
N SER A 71 -4.71 0.34 -16.53
CA SER A 71 -4.43 -0.23 -17.86
C SER A 71 -2.94 -0.37 -18.16
N ARG A 72 -2.11 0.46 -17.56
CA ARG A 72 -0.64 0.45 -17.72
C ARG A 72 0.05 -0.57 -16.82
N LEU A 73 -0.66 -1.06 -15.79
CA LEU A 73 -0.12 -2.08 -14.90
C LEU A 73 -0.18 -3.50 -15.47
N LYS A 74 -0.83 -3.71 -16.62
CA LYS A 74 -1.09 -5.04 -17.22
C LYS A 74 0.15 -5.91 -17.41
N ASP A 75 1.32 -5.30 -17.59
CA ASP A 75 2.58 -5.99 -17.86
C ASP A 75 3.42 -6.18 -16.56
N TYR A 76 2.89 -5.77 -15.42
CA TYR A 76 3.55 -5.88 -14.12
C TYR A 76 2.80 -6.86 -13.21
N ASN A 77 3.55 -7.62 -12.40
CA ASN A 77 2.96 -8.37 -11.29
C ASN A 77 2.78 -7.44 -10.09
N VAL A 78 1.55 -7.14 -9.72
CA VAL A 78 1.22 -6.18 -8.67
C VAL A 78 0.77 -6.91 -7.41
N HIS A 79 1.38 -6.58 -6.29
CA HIS A 79 1.00 -7.05 -4.96
C HIS A 79 0.55 -5.84 -4.14
N MET A 80 -0.72 -5.82 -3.73
CA MET A 80 -1.35 -4.68 -3.09
C MET A 80 -1.92 -5.06 -1.73
N ILE A 81 -1.56 -4.36 -0.69
CA ILE A 81 -2.22 -4.48 0.62
C ILE A 81 -3.28 -3.41 0.81
N LEU A 82 -4.19 -3.64 1.75
CA LEU A 82 -5.19 -2.64 2.12
C LEU A 82 -4.60 -1.62 3.10
N GLY A 83 -4.83 -0.34 2.81
CA GLY A 83 -4.66 0.73 3.78
C GLY A 83 -5.99 1.09 4.49
N ASN A 84 -5.95 2.05 5.40
CA ASN A 84 -7.14 2.42 6.17
C ASN A 84 -8.22 3.14 5.34
N HIS A 85 -7.87 3.77 4.25
CA HIS A 85 -8.81 4.38 3.30
C HIS A 85 -9.44 3.37 2.35
N CYS A 86 -8.85 2.18 2.21
CA CYS A 86 -9.38 1.15 1.32
C CYS A 86 -10.58 0.38 1.91
N THR A 87 -10.81 0.41 3.21
CA THR A 87 -11.84 -0.39 3.88
C THR A 87 -13.13 0.38 4.15
N TYR A 88 -14.29 -0.20 3.84
CA TYR A 88 -15.60 0.43 4.08
C TYR A 88 -15.85 0.69 5.58
N TYR A 89 -15.66 -0.33 6.40
CA TYR A 89 -15.77 -0.24 7.85
C TYR A 89 -14.39 -0.12 8.51
N LYS A 90 -14.31 0.66 9.59
CA LYS A 90 -13.04 0.87 10.30
C LYS A 90 -12.52 -0.33 11.08
N ASN A 91 -13.35 -1.33 11.32
CA ASN A 91 -13.08 -2.45 12.20
C ASN A 91 -12.90 -3.79 11.49
N THR A 92 -12.98 -3.81 10.16
CA THR A 92 -12.84 -5.03 9.34
C THR A 92 -12.36 -4.70 7.92
N ASN A 93 -11.65 -5.63 7.29
CA ASN A 93 -11.16 -5.54 5.91
C ASN A 93 -12.11 -6.22 4.89
N LYS A 94 -13.22 -6.81 5.33
CA LYS A 94 -14.09 -7.66 4.49
C LYS A 94 -14.72 -6.96 3.30
N ILE A 95 -15.01 -5.67 3.41
CA ILE A 95 -15.52 -4.87 2.30
C ILE A 95 -14.49 -3.79 2.03
N ASN A 96 -13.81 -3.89 0.91
CA ASN A 96 -12.74 -2.99 0.53
C ASN A 96 -12.77 -2.62 -0.95
N SER A 97 -12.29 -1.45 -1.27
CA SER A 97 -12.31 -0.93 -2.64
C SER A 97 -11.37 -1.68 -3.60
N PRO A 98 -10.15 -2.11 -3.23
CA PRO A 98 -9.30 -2.83 -4.15
C PRO A 98 -9.89 -4.14 -4.64
N GLU A 99 -10.37 -5.02 -3.77
CA GLU A 99 -11.01 -6.28 -4.21
C GLU A 99 -12.23 -6.03 -5.08
N LEU A 100 -13.09 -5.06 -4.71
CA LEU A 100 -14.31 -4.76 -5.47
C LEU A 100 -14.05 -4.13 -6.84
N LEU A 101 -13.02 -3.31 -6.97
CA LEU A 101 -12.79 -2.51 -8.18
C LEU A 101 -11.73 -3.12 -9.12
N LEU A 102 -10.85 -3.98 -8.59
CA LEU A 102 -9.70 -4.49 -9.31
C LEU A 102 -9.76 -6.00 -9.60
N ASP A 103 -10.82 -6.70 -9.19
CA ASP A 103 -11.04 -8.14 -9.42
C ASP A 103 -10.91 -8.58 -10.90
N LYS A 104 -11.14 -7.65 -11.82
CA LYS A 104 -10.99 -7.87 -13.27
C LYS A 104 -9.55 -7.95 -13.78
N TYR A 105 -8.56 -7.68 -12.94
CA TYR A 105 -7.14 -7.66 -13.30
C TYR A 105 -6.41 -8.87 -12.73
N ASP A 106 -6.16 -9.88 -13.53
CA ASP A 106 -5.50 -11.14 -13.11
C ASP A 106 -4.06 -10.96 -12.61
N ASN A 107 -3.44 -9.82 -12.94
CA ASN A 107 -2.07 -9.47 -12.55
C ASN A 107 -1.98 -8.65 -11.27
N ILE A 108 -3.11 -8.29 -10.64
CA ILE A 108 -3.18 -7.53 -9.38
C ILE A 108 -3.64 -8.48 -8.27
N ASN A 109 -2.75 -8.75 -7.34
CA ASN A 109 -3.01 -9.59 -6.17
C ASN A 109 -3.29 -8.67 -4.97
N VAL A 110 -4.51 -8.71 -4.46
CA VAL A 110 -4.93 -7.91 -3.30
C VAL A 110 -4.89 -8.76 -2.03
N TYR A 111 -4.23 -8.27 -0.99
CA TYR A 111 -4.10 -8.95 0.30
C TYR A 111 -4.96 -8.23 1.34
N ALA A 112 -6.13 -8.77 1.63
CA ALA A 112 -7.04 -8.29 2.68
C ALA A 112 -6.71 -8.88 4.06
N GLU A 113 -5.97 -9.98 4.09
CA GLU A 113 -5.43 -10.63 5.28
C GLU A 113 -3.90 -10.68 5.21
N ALA A 114 -3.26 -10.89 6.37
CA ALA A 114 -1.80 -11.03 6.43
C ALA A 114 -1.36 -12.35 5.78
N GLU A 115 -0.46 -12.27 4.80
CA GLU A 115 0.01 -13.41 4.03
C GLU A 115 1.51 -13.34 3.75
N GLU A 116 2.21 -14.47 3.86
CA GLU A 116 3.60 -14.59 3.42
C GLU A 116 3.66 -15.04 1.96
N ILE A 117 4.35 -14.27 1.14
CA ILE A 117 4.58 -14.57 -0.27
C ILE A 117 6.07 -14.67 -0.57
N LYS A 118 6.44 -15.44 -1.59
CA LYS A 118 7.81 -15.57 -2.04
C LYS A 118 8.04 -14.83 -3.34
N LEU A 119 8.90 -13.82 -3.30
CA LEU A 119 9.32 -13.08 -4.49
C LEU A 119 10.83 -13.26 -4.69
N GLY A 120 11.20 -14.00 -5.72
CA GLY A 120 12.58 -14.42 -5.95
C GLY A 120 13.12 -15.28 -4.80
N SER A 121 14.22 -14.85 -4.19
CA SER A 121 14.87 -15.55 -3.05
C SER A 121 14.41 -15.06 -1.68
N LYS A 122 13.47 -14.11 -1.62
CA LYS A 122 13.03 -13.48 -0.39
C LYS A 122 11.58 -13.79 -0.07
N THR A 123 11.28 -13.90 1.22
CA THR A 123 9.91 -14.02 1.72
C THR A 123 9.46 -12.66 2.23
N PHE A 124 8.26 -12.27 1.79
CA PHE A 124 7.63 -11.01 2.14
C PHE A 124 6.38 -11.29 2.97
N LEU A 125 6.20 -10.60 4.06
CA LEU A 125 4.94 -10.55 4.79
C LEU A 125 4.14 -9.36 4.26
N MET A 126 3.04 -9.64 3.56
CA MET A 126 2.06 -8.65 3.12
C MET A 126 1.07 -8.42 4.25
N LEU A 127 1.14 -7.25 4.90
CA LEU A 127 0.39 -6.93 6.11
C LEU A 127 -0.58 -5.78 5.87
N PRO A 128 -1.87 -6.06 5.62
CA PRO A 128 -2.88 -5.01 5.41
C PRO A 128 -3.17 -4.23 6.68
N TRP A 129 -3.98 -3.18 6.56
CA TRP A 129 -4.43 -2.36 7.67
C TRP A 129 -4.91 -3.19 8.87
N ILE A 130 -4.34 -2.89 10.03
CA ILE A 130 -4.65 -3.57 11.27
C ILE A 130 -5.87 -2.91 11.90
N ASN A 131 -6.89 -3.69 12.17
CA ASN A 131 -8.14 -3.26 12.75
C ASN A 131 -8.57 -4.15 13.92
N LYS A 132 -9.72 -3.88 14.50
CA LYS A 132 -10.18 -4.61 15.69
C LYS A 132 -10.39 -6.12 15.43
N GLU A 133 -10.81 -6.49 14.22
CA GLU A 133 -11.12 -7.90 13.89
C GLU A 133 -9.83 -8.73 13.72
N ASN A 134 -8.82 -8.19 13.02
CA ASN A 134 -7.61 -8.93 12.67
C ASN A 134 -6.45 -8.76 13.65
N LYS A 135 -6.52 -7.80 14.58
CA LYS A 135 -5.42 -7.41 15.46
C LYS A 135 -4.74 -8.59 16.18
N GLU A 136 -5.52 -9.44 16.83
CA GLU A 136 -4.96 -10.57 17.58
C GLU A 136 -4.21 -11.56 16.71
N ASN A 137 -4.75 -11.85 15.51
CA ASN A 137 -4.12 -12.73 14.54
C ASN A 137 -2.83 -12.10 13.99
N VAL A 138 -2.87 -10.83 13.67
CA VAL A 138 -1.70 -10.07 13.18
C VAL A 138 -0.56 -10.11 14.19
N PHE A 139 -0.83 -9.88 15.48
CA PHE A 139 0.21 -9.93 16.51
C PHE A 139 0.86 -11.31 16.61
N LYS A 140 0.08 -12.39 16.51
CA LYS A 140 0.62 -13.77 16.46
C LYS A 140 1.51 -13.98 15.23
N ILE A 141 1.09 -13.48 14.07
CA ILE A 141 1.88 -13.56 12.85
C ILE A 141 3.18 -12.78 13.00
N LEU A 142 3.16 -11.56 13.53
CA LEU A 142 4.36 -10.77 13.78
C LEU A 142 5.36 -11.47 14.71
N GLU A 143 4.87 -12.23 15.69
CA GLU A 143 5.72 -13.01 16.60
C GLU A 143 6.33 -14.26 15.97
N THR A 144 5.64 -14.87 15.00
CA THR A 144 6.02 -16.19 14.44
C THR A 144 6.56 -16.16 13.03
N SER A 145 6.30 -15.10 12.26
CA SER A 145 6.73 -14.95 10.86
C SER A 145 8.24 -15.07 10.70
N ASN A 146 8.67 -15.77 9.66
CA ASN A 146 10.06 -15.88 9.23
C ASN A 146 10.35 -15.08 7.96
N ALA A 147 9.47 -14.15 7.59
CA ALA A 147 9.65 -13.31 6.41
C ALA A 147 10.91 -12.43 6.54
N ASP A 148 11.60 -12.24 5.42
CA ASP A 148 12.75 -11.33 5.34
C ASP A 148 12.32 -9.87 5.40
N ILE A 149 11.19 -9.55 4.74
CA ILE A 149 10.72 -8.19 4.52
C ILE A 149 9.24 -8.12 4.89
N LEU A 150 8.84 -7.04 5.54
CA LEU A 150 7.45 -6.74 5.79
C LEU A 150 7.01 -5.56 4.92
N CYS A 151 5.87 -5.68 4.25
CA CYS A 151 5.18 -4.60 3.56
C CYS A 151 3.88 -4.34 4.30
N GLY A 152 3.72 -3.17 4.88
CA GLY A 152 2.60 -2.85 5.75
C GLY A 152 1.99 -1.47 5.50
N HIS A 153 0.83 -1.25 6.10
CA HIS A 153 0.21 0.07 6.21
C HIS A 153 0.00 0.35 7.69
N LEU A 154 1.02 0.97 8.33
CA LEU A 154 1.20 0.88 9.76
C LEU A 154 1.10 2.26 10.44
N GLU A 155 0.30 2.33 11.49
CA GLU A 155 0.30 3.46 12.42
C GLU A 155 1.37 3.22 13.48
N LEU A 156 2.48 3.97 13.40
CA LEU A 156 3.69 3.74 14.20
C LEU A 156 3.95 4.91 15.16
N ALA A 157 4.15 4.60 16.44
CA ALA A 157 4.59 5.59 17.41
C ALA A 157 6.03 6.03 17.16
N GLY A 158 6.32 7.33 17.36
CA GLY A 158 7.62 7.91 17.19
C GLY A 158 8.02 8.23 15.74
N PHE A 159 7.05 8.24 14.82
CA PHE A 159 7.22 8.73 13.44
C PHE A 159 6.54 10.07 13.24
N GLU A 160 7.03 10.88 12.31
CA GLU A 160 6.36 12.10 11.92
C GLU A 160 5.16 11.79 11.02
N MET A 161 3.99 12.25 11.42
CA MET A 161 2.79 12.22 10.58
C MET A 161 2.81 13.33 9.53
N THR A 162 3.23 14.52 9.97
CA THR A 162 3.50 15.69 9.14
C THR A 162 4.72 16.42 9.71
N PRO A 163 5.42 17.26 8.93
CA PRO A 163 6.60 17.97 9.43
C PRO A 163 6.36 18.66 10.77
N GLY A 164 7.13 18.26 11.79
CA GLY A 164 7.05 18.78 13.15
C GLY A 164 5.97 18.15 14.05
N LEU A 165 5.14 17.23 13.55
CA LEU A 165 4.12 16.53 14.34
C LEU A 165 4.48 15.06 14.49
N MET A 166 5.11 14.73 15.62
CA MET A 166 5.42 13.35 15.99
C MET A 166 4.17 12.64 16.54
N MET A 167 3.97 11.39 16.09
CA MET A 167 2.91 10.53 16.64
C MET A 167 3.38 9.91 17.95
N ASP A 168 2.63 10.16 19.01
CA ASP A 168 2.88 9.61 20.36
C ASP A 168 2.11 8.30 20.63
N HIS A 169 1.20 7.93 19.72
CA HIS A 169 0.43 6.70 19.75
C HIS A 169 0.68 5.86 18.49
N GLY A 170 0.16 4.64 18.48
CA GLY A 170 0.40 3.66 17.42
C GLY A 170 1.15 2.44 17.92
N MET A 171 1.60 1.63 17.00
CA MET A 171 2.34 0.40 17.30
C MET A 171 3.78 0.72 17.69
N ASP A 172 4.29 -0.05 18.67
CA ASP A 172 5.71 0.03 19.01
C ASP A 172 6.55 -0.53 17.85
N ARG A 173 7.49 0.28 17.36
CA ARG A 173 8.44 -0.11 16.30
C ARG A 173 9.27 -1.37 16.62
N ASN A 174 9.45 -1.69 17.90
CA ASN A 174 10.19 -2.87 18.34
C ASN A 174 9.53 -4.18 17.90
N LEU A 175 8.23 -4.18 17.61
CA LEU A 175 7.53 -5.33 17.05
C LEU A 175 8.09 -5.77 15.69
N PHE A 176 8.77 -4.88 14.99
CA PHE A 176 9.24 -5.08 13.63
C PHE A 176 10.76 -5.34 13.51
N HIS A 177 11.48 -5.39 14.64
CA HIS A 177 12.95 -5.48 14.63
C HIS A 177 13.49 -6.77 14.01
N ARG A 178 12.69 -7.83 13.98
CA ARG A 178 13.07 -9.14 13.43
C ARG A 178 13.13 -9.17 11.90
N PHE A 179 12.44 -8.26 11.21
CA PHE A 179 12.49 -8.18 9.76
C PHE A 179 13.73 -7.44 9.30
N ASN A 180 14.37 -7.90 8.22
CA ASN A 180 15.53 -7.21 7.64
C ASN A 180 15.17 -5.81 7.14
N ARG A 181 13.92 -5.65 6.68
CA ARG A 181 13.37 -4.39 6.18
C ARG A 181 11.85 -4.35 6.37
N VAL A 182 11.35 -3.16 6.65
CA VAL A 182 9.91 -2.87 6.71
C VAL A 182 9.64 -1.68 5.81
N TRP A 183 8.73 -1.86 4.85
CA TRP A 183 8.17 -0.77 4.05
C TRP A 183 6.75 -0.51 4.52
N SER A 184 6.45 0.74 4.85
CA SER A 184 5.14 1.11 5.38
C SER A 184 4.61 2.36 4.70
N GLY A 185 3.32 2.31 4.32
CA GLY A 185 2.50 3.48 4.05
C GLY A 185 1.92 4.08 5.33
N HIS A 186 0.93 4.94 5.18
CA HIS A 186 0.11 5.64 6.17
C HIS A 186 0.54 7.07 6.48
N TYR A 187 1.82 7.33 6.72
CA TYR A 187 2.30 8.69 6.95
C TYR A 187 2.83 9.29 5.65
N HIS A 188 2.22 10.38 5.19
CA HIS A 188 2.56 11.03 3.93
C HIS A 188 3.85 11.85 4.02
N HIS A 189 4.78 11.41 4.87
CA HIS A 189 6.08 12.03 5.04
C HIS A 189 7.18 10.96 4.99
N LYS A 190 8.14 11.17 4.11
CA LYS A 190 9.27 10.25 3.99
C LYS A 190 10.10 10.24 5.26
N SER A 191 10.12 9.12 5.95
CA SER A 191 10.91 8.94 7.15
C SER A 191 11.60 7.58 7.16
N LYS A 192 12.63 7.46 8.01
CA LYS A 192 13.36 6.21 8.19
C LYS A 192 13.77 6.07 9.65
N HIS A 193 13.50 4.92 10.22
CA HIS A 193 13.92 4.58 11.59
C HIS A 193 14.37 3.12 11.68
N GLY A 194 15.71 2.90 11.82
CA GLY A 194 16.27 1.55 11.80
C GLY A 194 15.99 0.83 10.48
N ASN A 195 15.30 -0.31 10.53
CA ASN A 195 14.89 -1.12 9.39
C ASN A 195 13.55 -0.69 8.78
N ILE A 196 12.83 0.27 9.37
CA ILE A 196 11.52 0.78 8.92
C ILE A 196 11.72 2.01 8.04
N GLN A 197 10.97 2.06 6.96
CA GLN A 197 11.06 3.07 5.90
C GLN A 197 9.67 3.36 5.33
#